data_60fee2dd232d10854e73883601287f63
#
_entry.id   60fee2dd232d10854e73883601287f63
#
_cell.length_a   1.000
_cell.length_b   1.000
_cell.length_c   1.000
_cell.angle_alpha   90.00
_cell.angle_beta   90.00
_cell.angle_gamma   90.00
#
_symmetry.space_group_name_H-M   'P 1'
#
loop_
_entity.id
_entity.type
_entity.pdbx_description
1 polymer ?
#
loop_
_entity_poly.entity_id
_entity_poly.type
_entity_poly.pdbx_seq_one_letter_code
_entity_poly.pdbx_strand_id
1 'polypeptide(L)'
;MSLVNKLFKFVIKTSNLYNIDESHSLKHSMDVYNYANTIYDIEVIKNPYLKKHKLIIDICSILHDMCDKKYMNEQEGIENINNFLENKVEKNDLSMIKHIISTMSYSTVAKNGYPDLKKYTETYHIIRQADILAAYDIDRAVIYGMMASDKDYKSSLEDSLNLFDKRVLQHIYDNTFYHESALKIGQELHKNAESKIILLKKYNL
;
A
#
# COMPACT_ATOMS: atom_id res chain seq x y z
N MET A 1 24.50 2.22 -7.07
CA MET A 1 23.23 2.57 -6.37
C MET A 1 22.35 1.33 -6.39
N SER A 2 21.82 0.93 -5.21
CA SER A 2 20.96 -0.27 -5.07
C SER A 2 19.66 -0.13 -5.87
N LEU A 3 19.01 -1.25 -6.18
CA LEU A 3 17.70 -1.23 -6.87
C LEU A 3 16.64 -0.49 -6.03
N VAL A 4 16.59 -0.73 -4.73
CA VAL A 4 15.66 -0.04 -3.81
C VAL A 4 15.79 1.49 -3.93
N ASN A 5 17.01 2.02 -3.95
CA ASN A 5 17.22 3.46 -4.15
C ASN A 5 16.73 3.94 -5.54
N LYS A 6 16.85 3.11 -6.57
CA LYS A 6 16.33 3.43 -7.91
C LYS A 6 14.80 3.43 -7.94
N LEU A 7 14.16 2.49 -7.21
CA LEU A 7 12.71 2.41 -7.05
C LEU A 7 12.16 3.66 -6.38
N PHE A 8 12.69 4.09 -5.24
CA PHE A 8 12.26 5.33 -4.58
C PHE A 8 12.49 6.58 -5.43
N LYS A 9 13.58 6.63 -6.23
CA LYS A 9 13.77 7.70 -7.21
C LYS A 9 12.73 7.67 -8.33
N PHE A 10 12.28 6.49 -8.74
CA PHE A 10 11.17 6.35 -9.69
C PHE A 10 9.88 6.88 -9.08
N VAL A 11 9.56 6.53 -7.82
CA VAL A 11 8.39 7.07 -7.09
C VAL A 11 8.42 8.60 -7.09
N ILE A 12 9.53 9.23 -6.69
CA ILE A 12 9.66 10.70 -6.68
C ILE A 12 9.39 11.30 -8.06
N LYS A 13 9.98 10.73 -9.11
CA LYS A 13 9.80 11.24 -10.48
C LYS A 13 8.36 11.08 -10.97
N THR A 14 7.74 9.93 -10.73
CA THR A 14 6.36 9.63 -11.13
C THR A 14 5.39 10.52 -10.36
N SER A 15 5.59 10.68 -9.05
CA SER A 15 4.74 11.56 -8.23
C SER A 15 4.78 13.01 -8.71
N ASN A 16 5.96 13.53 -9.06
CA ASN A 16 6.09 14.87 -9.61
C ASN A 16 5.45 15.01 -11.01
N LEU A 17 5.60 13.98 -11.85
CA LEU A 17 5.08 14.01 -13.23
C LEU A 17 3.55 14.00 -13.29
N TYR A 18 2.92 13.21 -12.43
CA TYR A 18 1.46 13.00 -12.42
C TYR A 18 0.76 13.71 -11.25
N ASN A 19 1.45 14.58 -10.53
CA ASN A 19 0.93 15.31 -9.36
C ASN A 19 0.29 14.37 -8.32
N ILE A 20 0.93 13.22 -8.07
CA ILE A 20 0.51 12.33 -6.98
C ILE A 20 0.81 13.05 -5.66
N ASP A 21 -0.23 13.29 -4.87
CA ASP A 21 -0.11 13.99 -3.61
C ASP A 21 0.59 13.17 -2.52
N GLU A 22 0.91 13.81 -1.40
CA GLU A 22 1.69 13.21 -0.31
C GLU A 22 1.03 11.95 0.28
N SER A 23 -0.30 11.81 0.16
CA SER A 23 -1.02 10.64 0.68
C SER A 23 -0.68 9.34 -0.05
N HIS A 24 -0.21 9.41 -1.32
CA HIS A 24 0.12 8.26 -2.18
C HIS A 24 1.55 8.33 -2.75
N SER A 25 2.39 9.27 -2.28
CA SER A 25 3.74 9.45 -2.80
C SER A 25 4.82 8.74 -1.97
N LEU A 26 6.00 9.34 -1.86
CA LEU A 26 7.20 8.73 -1.28
C LEU A 26 7.02 8.19 0.14
N LYS A 27 6.38 8.98 1.03
CA LYS A 27 6.21 8.57 2.44
C LYS A 27 5.37 7.30 2.53
N HIS A 28 4.26 7.24 1.81
CA HIS A 28 3.41 6.05 1.76
C HIS A 28 4.16 4.83 1.20
N SER A 29 4.88 4.99 0.08
CA SER A 29 5.71 3.91 -0.48
C SER A 29 6.76 3.40 0.51
N MET A 30 7.35 4.28 1.33
CA MET A 30 8.30 3.88 2.39
C MET A 30 7.61 3.10 3.50
N ASP A 31 6.43 3.53 3.94
CA ASP A 31 5.67 2.84 4.98
C ASP A 31 5.27 1.44 4.53
N VAL A 32 4.72 1.31 3.33
CA VAL A 32 4.34 0.00 2.76
C VAL A 32 5.56 -0.91 2.61
N TYR A 33 6.67 -0.39 2.13
CA TYR A 33 7.93 -1.13 2.04
C TYR A 33 8.39 -1.63 3.42
N ASN A 34 8.35 -0.79 4.45
CA ASN A 34 8.76 -1.15 5.81
C ASN A 34 7.83 -2.22 6.41
N TYR A 35 6.51 -2.06 6.29
CA TYR A 35 5.57 -3.07 6.76
C TYR A 35 5.71 -4.39 6.00
N ALA A 36 5.90 -4.35 4.67
CA ALA A 36 6.12 -5.56 3.88
C ALA A 36 7.37 -6.31 4.33
N ASN A 37 8.46 -5.61 4.63
CA ASN A 37 9.67 -6.22 5.16
C ASN A 37 9.46 -6.79 6.57
N THR A 38 8.76 -6.09 7.45
CA THR A 38 8.45 -6.58 8.81
C THR A 38 7.64 -7.89 8.75
N ILE A 39 6.62 -7.95 7.89
CA ILE A 39 5.83 -9.18 7.69
C ILE A 39 6.72 -10.27 7.08
N TYR A 40 7.47 -9.94 6.03
CA TYR A 40 8.36 -10.88 5.35
C TYR A 40 9.37 -11.52 6.31
N ASP A 41 10.02 -10.75 7.17
CA ASP A 41 11.05 -11.25 8.10
C ASP A 41 10.50 -12.29 9.08
N ILE A 42 9.21 -12.19 9.42
CA ILE A 42 8.52 -13.16 10.27
C ILE A 42 8.09 -14.39 9.43
N GLU A 43 7.46 -14.15 8.28
CA GLU A 43 6.85 -15.24 7.49
C GLU A 43 7.89 -16.06 6.73
N VAL A 44 9.05 -15.51 6.38
CA VAL A 44 10.14 -16.26 5.72
C VAL A 44 10.74 -17.36 6.62
N ILE A 45 10.61 -17.22 7.94
CA ILE A 45 11.04 -18.25 8.91
C ILE A 45 10.12 -19.47 8.80
N LYS A 46 8.80 -19.24 8.64
CA LYS A 46 7.79 -20.29 8.49
C LYS A 46 7.79 -20.89 7.09
N ASN A 47 7.97 -20.04 6.07
CA ASN A 47 8.03 -20.44 4.66
C ASN A 47 9.31 -19.91 3.98
N PRO A 48 10.43 -20.67 4.03
CA PRO A 48 11.69 -20.25 3.40
C PRO A 48 11.63 -20.06 1.89
N TYR A 49 10.58 -20.55 1.22
CA TYR A 49 10.36 -20.34 -0.22
C TYR A 49 10.17 -18.86 -0.58
N LEU A 50 9.67 -18.05 0.36
CA LEU A 50 9.51 -16.60 0.21
C LEU A 50 10.82 -15.87 -0.11
N LYS A 51 11.99 -16.46 0.23
CA LYS A 51 13.30 -15.89 -0.15
C LYS A 51 13.42 -15.66 -1.66
N LYS A 52 12.83 -16.53 -2.46
CA LYS A 52 12.84 -16.40 -3.93
C LYS A 52 11.98 -15.24 -4.44
N HIS A 53 11.05 -14.76 -3.62
CA HIS A 53 10.11 -13.71 -3.97
C HIS A 53 10.44 -12.35 -3.33
N LYS A 54 11.53 -12.27 -2.57
CA LYS A 54 11.91 -11.03 -1.85
C LYS A 54 11.99 -9.81 -2.78
N LEU A 55 12.55 -10.01 -3.97
CA LEU A 55 12.65 -8.95 -4.98
C LEU A 55 11.27 -8.45 -5.44
N ILE A 56 10.32 -9.37 -5.65
CA ILE A 56 8.94 -9.03 -6.04
C ILE A 56 8.25 -8.25 -4.90
N ILE A 57 8.44 -8.68 -3.64
CA ILE A 57 7.91 -7.99 -2.46
C ILE A 57 8.43 -6.55 -2.41
N ASP A 58 9.74 -6.35 -2.54
CA ASP A 58 10.36 -5.03 -2.50
C ASP A 58 9.84 -4.11 -3.61
N ILE A 59 9.76 -4.61 -4.83
CA ILE A 59 9.32 -3.82 -5.97
C ILE A 59 7.84 -3.46 -5.85
N CYS A 60 6.98 -4.43 -5.58
CA CYS A 60 5.55 -4.18 -5.52
C CYS A 60 5.16 -3.29 -4.34
N SER A 61 5.76 -3.47 -3.16
CA SER A 61 5.48 -2.61 -2.00
C SER A 61 5.88 -1.15 -2.23
N ILE A 62 6.94 -0.89 -3.02
CA ILE A 62 7.37 0.47 -3.34
C ILE A 62 6.54 1.09 -4.48
N LEU A 63 6.18 0.30 -5.50
CA LEU A 63 5.61 0.84 -6.75
C LEU A 63 4.08 0.70 -6.88
N HIS A 64 3.38 0.10 -5.90
CA HIS A 64 1.97 -0.29 -6.04
C HIS A 64 1.03 0.85 -6.44
N ASP A 65 1.29 2.09 -5.98
CA ASP A 65 0.47 3.27 -6.27
C ASP A 65 0.97 4.07 -7.50
N MET A 66 2.07 3.66 -8.15
CA MET A 66 2.65 4.39 -9.28
C MET A 66 1.92 4.17 -10.61
N CYS A 67 0.74 3.57 -10.57
CA CYS A 67 -0.20 3.43 -11.68
C CYS A 67 -1.66 3.64 -11.23
N ASP A 68 -1.90 4.30 -10.09
CA ASP A 68 -3.26 4.50 -9.57
C ASP A 68 -4.06 5.40 -10.52
N LYS A 69 -5.23 4.87 -10.95
CA LYS A 69 -6.20 5.53 -11.83
C LYS A 69 -6.75 6.85 -11.30
N LYS A 70 -6.54 7.18 -10.03
CA LYS A 70 -6.88 8.49 -9.45
C LYS A 70 -6.03 9.62 -10.03
N TYR A 71 -4.80 9.30 -10.46
CA TYR A 71 -3.81 10.30 -10.89
C TYR A 71 -3.42 10.17 -12.36
N MET A 72 -3.57 8.98 -12.95
CA MET A 72 -3.13 8.72 -14.33
C MET A 72 -3.95 7.63 -15.02
N ASN A 73 -3.72 7.42 -16.31
CA ASN A 73 -4.17 6.22 -16.98
C ASN A 73 -3.41 5.00 -16.41
N GLU A 74 -4.14 4.02 -15.87
CA GLU A 74 -3.57 2.83 -15.22
C GLU A 74 -2.65 2.05 -16.17
N GLN A 75 -3.06 1.89 -17.43
CA GLN A 75 -2.28 1.17 -18.44
C GLN A 75 -0.96 1.89 -18.75
N GLU A 76 -0.97 3.21 -18.84
CA GLU A 76 0.22 4.04 -19.02
C GLU A 76 1.16 3.91 -17.79
N GLY A 77 0.61 3.97 -16.57
CA GLY A 77 1.38 3.77 -15.35
C GLY A 77 2.05 2.39 -15.29
N ILE A 78 1.32 1.33 -15.65
CA ILE A 78 1.88 -0.03 -15.73
C ILE A 78 2.97 -0.12 -16.80
N GLU A 79 2.81 0.54 -17.95
CA GLU A 79 3.84 0.56 -19.00
C GLU A 79 5.09 1.32 -18.54
N ASN A 80 4.95 2.42 -17.83
CA ASN A 80 6.07 3.15 -17.22
C ASN A 80 6.84 2.29 -16.21
N ILE A 81 6.14 1.53 -15.37
CA ILE A 81 6.75 0.55 -14.45
C ILE A 81 7.48 -0.55 -15.23
N ASN A 82 6.85 -1.09 -16.29
CA ASN A 82 7.45 -2.10 -17.16
C ASN A 82 8.77 -1.61 -17.75
N ASN A 83 8.75 -0.45 -18.40
CA ASN A 83 9.93 0.15 -19.05
C ASN A 83 11.04 0.45 -18.02
N PHE A 84 10.67 0.90 -16.82
CA PHE A 84 11.63 1.12 -15.75
C PHE A 84 12.28 -0.17 -15.26
N LEU A 85 11.52 -1.27 -15.16
CA LEU A 85 12.02 -2.57 -14.66
C LEU A 85 12.67 -3.43 -15.74
N GLU A 86 12.45 -3.12 -17.01
CA GLU A 86 13.08 -3.83 -18.11
C GLU A 86 14.60 -3.94 -17.91
N ASN A 87 15.15 -5.12 -18.14
CA ASN A 87 16.57 -5.46 -17.90
C ASN A 87 17.05 -5.36 -16.42
N LYS A 88 16.15 -5.19 -15.46
CA LYS A 88 16.47 -5.18 -14.01
C LYS A 88 15.89 -6.38 -13.27
N VAL A 89 14.89 -7.03 -13.86
CA VAL A 89 14.23 -8.23 -13.32
C VAL A 89 14.01 -9.25 -14.43
N GLU A 90 13.83 -10.51 -14.06
CA GLU A 90 13.50 -11.57 -15.03
C GLU A 90 12.08 -11.36 -15.60
N LYS A 91 11.84 -11.80 -16.85
CA LYS A 91 10.55 -11.63 -17.53
C LYS A 91 9.37 -12.21 -16.76
N ASN A 92 9.56 -13.36 -16.12
CA ASN A 92 8.51 -14.00 -15.31
C ASN A 92 8.16 -13.16 -14.08
N ASP A 93 9.17 -12.62 -13.39
CA ASP A 93 8.97 -11.75 -12.23
C ASP A 93 8.31 -10.44 -12.64
N LEU A 94 8.71 -9.85 -13.77
CA LEU A 94 8.09 -8.64 -14.31
C LEU A 94 6.60 -8.82 -14.62
N SER A 95 6.23 -9.98 -15.21
CA SER A 95 4.83 -10.33 -15.44
C SER A 95 4.05 -10.45 -14.13
N MET A 96 4.65 -11.08 -13.12
CA MET A 96 4.03 -11.24 -11.81
C MET A 96 3.90 -9.91 -11.06
N ILE A 97 4.92 -9.04 -11.10
CA ILE A 97 4.89 -7.70 -10.51
C ILE A 97 3.70 -6.90 -11.08
N LYS A 98 3.54 -6.86 -12.42
CA LYS A 98 2.43 -6.19 -13.07
C LYS A 98 1.09 -6.74 -12.60
N HIS A 99 0.96 -8.06 -12.54
CA HIS A 99 -0.28 -8.71 -12.12
C HIS A 99 -0.62 -8.40 -10.64
N ILE A 100 0.36 -8.43 -9.75
CA ILE A 100 0.17 -8.07 -8.34
C ILE A 100 -0.30 -6.62 -8.22
N ILE A 101 0.43 -5.67 -8.81
CA ILE A 101 0.13 -4.23 -8.70
C ILE A 101 -1.27 -3.93 -9.24
N SER A 102 -1.67 -4.50 -10.38
CA SER A 102 -3.00 -4.26 -11.00
C SER A 102 -4.17 -4.88 -10.23
N THR A 103 -3.93 -5.82 -9.31
CA THR A 103 -5.00 -6.57 -8.63
C THR A 103 -5.09 -6.33 -7.13
N MET A 104 -4.06 -5.72 -6.50
CA MET A 104 -3.97 -5.69 -5.04
C MET A 104 -4.81 -4.61 -4.34
N SER A 105 -5.31 -3.59 -5.07
CA SER A 105 -6.04 -2.51 -4.45
C SER A 105 -7.28 -2.99 -3.71
N TYR A 106 -7.62 -2.32 -2.61
CA TYR A 106 -8.80 -2.68 -1.81
C TYR A 106 -10.08 -2.74 -2.66
N SER A 107 -10.31 -1.75 -3.52
CA SER A 107 -11.49 -1.68 -4.38
C SER A 107 -11.53 -2.80 -5.43
N THR A 108 -10.37 -3.18 -5.99
CA THR A 108 -10.27 -4.29 -6.94
C THR A 108 -10.59 -5.61 -6.27
N VAL A 109 -10.05 -5.87 -5.10
CA VAL A 109 -10.34 -7.11 -4.34
C VAL A 109 -11.79 -7.15 -3.86
N ALA A 110 -12.34 -6.03 -3.40
CA ALA A 110 -13.75 -5.97 -2.99
C ALA A 110 -14.73 -6.28 -4.14
N LYS A 111 -14.36 -5.90 -5.37
CA LYS A 111 -15.18 -6.13 -6.57
C LYS A 111 -14.99 -7.54 -7.17
N ASN A 112 -13.76 -8.02 -7.25
CA ASN A 112 -13.38 -9.18 -8.07
C ASN A 112 -12.94 -10.40 -7.22
N GLY A 113 -12.77 -10.24 -5.91
CA GLY A 113 -12.13 -11.23 -5.05
C GLY A 113 -10.60 -11.27 -5.22
N TYR A 114 -9.97 -12.21 -4.54
CA TYR A 114 -8.53 -12.43 -4.66
C TYR A 114 -8.18 -13.14 -5.95
N PRO A 115 -7.09 -12.74 -6.64
CA PRO A 115 -6.61 -13.45 -7.80
C PRO A 115 -6.02 -14.82 -7.41
N ASP A 116 -6.12 -15.82 -8.31
CA ASP A 116 -5.41 -17.10 -8.15
C ASP A 116 -3.94 -16.95 -8.55
N LEU A 117 -3.09 -16.74 -7.57
CA LEU A 117 -1.65 -16.53 -7.76
C LEU A 117 -0.80 -17.78 -7.42
N LYS A 118 -1.42 -18.89 -7.05
CA LYS A 118 -0.74 -20.17 -6.76
C LYS A 118 0.44 -19.99 -5.79
N LYS A 119 1.66 -20.26 -6.24
CA LYS A 119 2.87 -20.12 -5.43
C LYS A 119 3.21 -18.69 -4.97
N TYR A 120 2.59 -17.66 -5.55
CA TYR A 120 2.77 -16.26 -5.18
C TYR A 120 1.70 -15.72 -4.22
N THR A 121 0.76 -16.54 -3.78
CA THR A 121 -0.35 -16.13 -2.91
C THR A 121 0.16 -15.46 -1.62
N GLU A 122 1.11 -16.04 -0.91
CA GLU A 122 1.68 -15.43 0.30
C GLU A 122 2.43 -14.13 0.00
N THR A 123 3.19 -14.09 -1.11
CA THR A 123 3.86 -12.88 -1.59
C THR A 123 2.87 -11.74 -1.81
N TYR A 124 1.77 -12.01 -2.48
CA TYR A 124 0.69 -11.06 -2.71
C TYR A 124 0.08 -10.56 -1.40
N HIS A 125 -0.21 -11.46 -0.46
CA HIS A 125 -0.79 -11.08 0.82
C HIS A 125 0.18 -10.26 1.68
N ILE A 126 1.49 -10.52 1.65
CA ILE A 126 2.48 -9.68 2.33
C ILE A 126 2.39 -8.24 1.83
N ILE A 127 2.39 -8.02 0.51
CA ILE A 127 2.37 -6.69 -0.09
C ILE A 127 1.04 -5.99 0.21
N ARG A 128 -0.08 -6.66 -0.03
CA ARG A 128 -1.42 -6.10 0.18
C ARG A 128 -1.67 -5.74 1.65
N GLN A 129 -1.27 -6.59 2.58
CA GLN A 129 -1.44 -6.32 4.01
C GLN A 129 -0.55 -5.17 4.49
N ALA A 130 0.63 -4.99 3.90
CA ALA A 130 1.49 -3.85 4.19
C ALA A 130 0.83 -2.52 3.78
N ASP A 131 0.15 -2.47 2.64
CA ASP A 131 -0.64 -1.30 2.24
C ASP A 131 -1.82 -1.05 3.20
N ILE A 132 -2.53 -2.11 3.62
CA ILE A 132 -3.60 -2.01 4.61
C ILE A 132 -3.09 -1.50 5.95
N LEU A 133 -1.90 -1.94 6.41
CA LEU A 133 -1.28 -1.41 7.62
C LEU A 133 -0.93 0.07 7.50
N ALA A 134 -0.41 0.50 6.36
CA ALA A 134 -0.13 1.91 6.10
C ALA A 134 -1.41 2.78 6.05
N ALA A 135 -2.59 2.19 5.81
CA ALA A 135 -3.86 2.91 5.83
C ALA A 135 -4.30 3.35 7.24
N TYR A 136 -3.70 2.82 8.33
CA TYR A 136 -3.99 3.28 9.69
C TYR A 136 -3.45 4.67 10.03
N ASP A 137 -2.70 5.31 9.13
CA ASP A 137 -2.29 6.71 9.26
C ASP A 137 -3.46 7.65 8.86
N ILE A 138 -4.16 8.19 9.87
CA ILE A 138 -5.31 9.09 9.63
C ILE A 138 -4.90 10.40 8.95
N ASP A 139 -3.67 10.91 9.19
CA ASP A 139 -3.20 12.13 8.55
C ASP A 139 -3.12 11.95 7.04
N ARG A 140 -2.76 10.74 6.58
CA ARG A 140 -2.76 10.39 5.15
C ARG A 140 -4.16 10.57 4.53
N ALA A 141 -5.22 10.15 5.22
CA ALA A 141 -6.59 10.32 4.73
C ALA A 141 -7.02 11.79 4.70
N VAL A 142 -6.62 12.57 5.70
CA VAL A 142 -6.86 14.03 5.74
C VAL A 142 -6.12 14.73 4.60
N ILE A 143 -4.85 14.42 4.39
CA ILE A 143 -4.04 14.98 3.29
C ILE A 143 -4.72 14.68 1.94
N TYR A 144 -5.17 13.45 1.72
CA TYR A 144 -5.90 13.09 0.50
C TYR A 144 -7.16 13.95 0.30
N GLY A 145 -7.96 14.17 1.36
CA GLY A 145 -9.14 15.03 1.31
C GLY A 145 -8.79 16.46 0.91
N MET A 146 -7.73 17.02 1.48
CA MET A 146 -7.28 18.39 1.20
C MET A 146 -6.66 18.53 -0.21
N MET A 147 -5.82 17.59 -0.62
CA MET A 147 -5.03 17.71 -1.84
C MET A 147 -5.76 17.22 -3.08
N ALA A 148 -6.37 16.03 -3.02
CA ALA A 148 -7.03 15.41 -4.18
C ALA A 148 -8.50 15.84 -4.34
N SER A 149 -9.17 16.25 -3.25
CA SER A 149 -10.59 16.64 -3.26
C SER A 149 -10.83 18.13 -3.02
N ASP A 150 -9.76 18.93 -2.89
CA ASP A 150 -9.78 20.39 -2.67
C ASP A 150 -10.70 20.82 -1.49
N LYS A 151 -10.72 20.01 -0.42
CA LYS A 151 -11.50 20.27 0.78
C LYS A 151 -10.69 21.03 1.81
N ASP A 152 -11.38 21.82 2.66
CA ASP A 152 -10.74 22.38 3.84
C ASP A 152 -10.36 21.29 4.86
N TYR A 153 -9.51 21.66 5.83
CA TYR A 153 -9.02 20.72 6.84
C TYR A 153 -10.15 20.07 7.65
N LYS A 154 -11.16 20.85 8.08
CA LYS A 154 -12.23 20.34 8.93
C LYS A 154 -13.07 19.31 8.19
N SER A 155 -13.50 19.63 6.97
CA SER A 155 -14.27 18.69 6.12
C SER A 155 -13.46 17.43 5.78
N SER A 156 -12.16 17.58 5.52
CA SER A 156 -11.26 16.45 5.25
C SER A 156 -11.08 15.55 6.49
N LEU A 157 -11.01 16.15 7.68
CA LEU A 157 -10.93 15.41 8.94
C LEU A 157 -12.24 14.64 9.21
N GLU A 158 -13.41 15.29 9.04
CA GLU A 158 -14.72 14.64 9.23
C GLU A 158 -14.88 13.42 8.29
N ASP A 159 -14.52 13.57 7.01
CA ASP A 159 -14.55 12.48 6.05
C ASP A 159 -13.57 11.35 6.42
N SER A 160 -12.37 11.71 6.89
CA SER A 160 -11.36 10.74 7.33
C SER A 160 -11.85 9.96 8.56
N LEU A 161 -12.49 10.61 9.52
CA LEU A 161 -13.07 9.94 10.68
C LEU A 161 -14.18 8.96 10.26
N ASN A 162 -15.04 9.36 9.31
CA ASN A 162 -16.06 8.47 8.75
C ASN A 162 -15.46 7.28 7.99
N LEU A 163 -14.36 7.50 7.23
CA LEU A 163 -13.63 6.43 6.53
C LEU A 163 -13.02 5.44 7.52
N PHE A 164 -12.43 5.94 8.61
CA PHE A 164 -11.84 5.10 9.64
C PHE A 164 -12.89 4.24 10.33
N ASP A 165 -13.99 4.83 10.75
CA ASP A 165 -15.09 4.11 11.42
C ASP A 165 -15.69 3.01 10.51
N LYS A 166 -15.98 3.34 9.25
CA LYS A 166 -16.66 2.43 8.32
C LYS A 166 -15.76 1.38 7.69
N ARG A 167 -14.45 1.61 7.64
CA ARG A 167 -13.53 0.76 6.87
C ARG A 167 -12.23 0.44 7.61
N VAL A 168 -11.41 1.44 7.95
CA VAL A 168 -10.04 1.17 8.40
C VAL A 168 -10.04 0.41 9.73
N LEU A 169 -10.86 0.84 10.69
CA LEU A 169 -11.00 0.17 11.98
C LEU A 169 -11.70 -1.20 11.88
N GLN A 170 -12.38 -1.49 10.76
CA GLN A 170 -13.00 -2.80 10.54
C GLN A 170 -12.01 -3.88 10.10
N HIS A 171 -10.83 -3.51 9.57
CA HIS A 171 -9.87 -4.46 9.01
C HIS A 171 -9.43 -5.57 9.99
N ILE A 172 -9.36 -5.30 11.30
CA ILE A 172 -9.01 -6.33 12.30
C ILE A 172 -10.15 -7.31 12.60
N TYR A 173 -11.39 -6.97 12.21
CA TYR A 173 -12.59 -7.80 12.46
C TYR A 173 -13.04 -8.56 11.19
N ASP A 174 -12.74 -8.07 10.00
CA ASP A 174 -13.26 -8.55 8.71
C ASP A 174 -12.40 -9.65 8.06
N ASN A 175 -11.53 -10.32 8.82
CA ASN A 175 -10.58 -11.31 8.29
C ASN A 175 -9.73 -10.77 7.11
N THR A 176 -9.45 -9.47 7.11
CA THR A 176 -8.68 -8.80 6.05
C THR A 176 -7.21 -9.23 6.06
N PHE A 177 -6.68 -9.60 7.23
CA PHE A 177 -5.30 -10.05 7.39
C PHE A 177 -5.18 -11.55 7.20
N TYR A 178 -4.38 -11.95 6.20
CA TYR A 178 -4.06 -13.33 5.87
C TYR A 178 -2.99 -13.91 6.83
N HIS A 179 -1.97 -13.11 7.20
CA HIS A 179 -0.91 -13.51 8.10
C HIS A 179 -1.19 -13.03 9.54
N GLU A 180 -0.95 -13.91 10.51
CA GLU A 180 -1.08 -13.56 11.94
C GLU A 180 -0.11 -12.44 12.35
N SER A 181 1.09 -12.41 11.75
CA SER A 181 2.07 -11.34 11.97
C SER A 181 1.51 -9.96 11.59
N ALA A 182 0.85 -9.86 10.44
CA ALA A 182 0.23 -8.63 9.99
C ALA A 182 -0.98 -8.24 10.86
N LEU A 183 -1.80 -9.22 11.30
CA LEU A 183 -2.90 -8.97 12.23
C LEU A 183 -2.41 -8.37 13.56
N LYS A 184 -1.32 -8.90 14.14
CA LYS A 184 -0.74 -8.38 15.39
C LYS A 184 -0.29 -6.92 15.24
N ILE A 185 0.39 -6.58 14.14
CA ILE A 185 0.77 -5.20 13.83
C ILE A 185 -0.48 -4.34 13.66
N GLY A 186 -1.48 -4.83 12.93
CA GLY A 186 -2.75 -4.15 12.71
C GLY A 186 -3.50 -3.85 14.01
N GLN A 187 -3.49 -4.75 14.98
CA GLN A 187 -4.09 -4.54 16.31
C GLN A 187 -3.41 -3.43 17.11
N GLU A 188 -2.09 -3.28 17.00
CA GLU A 188 -1.36 -2.18 17.64
C GLU A 188 -1.65 -0.85 16.95
N LEU A 189 -1.64 -0.82 15.62
CA LEU A 189 -1.98 0.35 14.84
C LEU A 189 -3.43 0.79 15.05
N HIS A 190 -4.35 -0.15 15.19
CA HIS A 190 -5.75 0.10 15.50
C HIS A 190 -5.89 0.87 16.83
N LYS A 191 -5.27 0.41 17.92
CA LYS A 191 -5.29 1.09 19.22
C LYS A 191 -4.70 2.51 19.14
N ASN A 192 -3.61 2.67 18.38
CA ASN A 192 -2.99 3.96 18.18
C ASN A 192 -3.91 4.92 17.40
N ALA A 193 -4.57 4.40 16.35
CA ALA A 193 -5.52 5.18 15.56
C ALA A 193 -6.74 5.60 16.39
N GLU A 194 -7.33 4.70 17.20
CA GLU A 194 -8.43 5.04 18.11
C GLU A 194 -8.02 6.16 19.08
N SER A 195 -6.85 6.05 19.70
CA SER A 195 -6.32 7.07 20.61
C SER A 195 -6.15 8.42 19.92
N LYS A 196 -5.60 8.43 18.70
CA LYS A 196 -5.43 9.64 17.89
C LYS A 196 -6.78 10.25 17.49
N ILE A 197 -7.75 9.43 17.10
CA ILE A 197 -9.13 9.87 16.77
C ILE A 197 -9.78 10.58 17.96
N ILE A 198 -9.65 10.04 19.18
CA ILE A 198 -10.20 10.68 20.39
C ILE A 198 -9.59 12.08 20.59
N LEU A 199 -8.27 12.22 20.42
CA LEU A 199 -7.59 13.52 20.52
C LEU A 199 -8.03 14.50 19.43
N LEU A 200 -8.13 14.04 18.18
CA LEU A 200 -8.57 14.86 17.06
C LEU A 200 -10.00 15.38 17.26
N LYS A 201 -10.93 14.52 17.70
CA LYS A 201 -12.30 14.93 18.04
C LYS A 201 -12.35 15.95 19.16
N LYS A 202 -11.47 15.82 20.16
CA LYS A 202 -11.44 16.77 21.31
C LYS A 202 -10.96 18.17 20.92
N TYR A 203 -10.03 18.30 19.98
CA TYR A 203 -9.35 19.56 19.71
C TYR A 203 -9.72 20.22 18.38
N ASN A 204 -10.38 19.51 17.45
CA ASN A 204 -10.61 20.00 16.09
C ASN A 204 -12.11 19.94 15.67
N LEU A 205 -12.98 19.33 16.45
CA LEU A 205 -14.42 19.24 16.22
C LEU A 205 -15.18 19.79 17.43
#